data_cd1cb5ffee85c2f46ad6da9231f99c22
#
_entry.id   cd1cb5ffee85c2f46ad6da9231f99c22
#
_cell.length_a   1.000
_cell.length_b   1.000
_cell.length_c   1.000
_cell.angle_alpha   90.00
_cell.angle_beta   90.00
_cell.angle_gamma   90.00
#
_symmetry.space_group_name_H-M   'P 1'
#
loop_
_entity.id
_entity.type
_entity.pdbx_description
1 polymer ?
#
loop_
_entity_poly.entity_id
_entity_poly.type
_entity_poly.pdbx_seq_one_letter_code
_entity_poly.pdbx_strand_id
1 'polypeptide(L)'
;MKHIVLAAALSLVATQYLGATTPSWFETDSAKAISKRLDRDFSLTVEQARHRLSELYGASVAARTEEFIAQGLLETRTTADGNVMVFRKAPSNLKLICPEVSGVEWISRGADADSSDVAIVRAVIESPLASEDEYYHRGPAQTITFRFVVDVPYNEVLDGDTLRVWMPVPVETERQYDISILSSSHPYVLSDGRSVHNTIYMQAPVTTGESTHFEYTGCYTVTSLYVSEEDILSRIRPYDTTAPFYTDYTTMQAPHIVDLGVEARDIIGDETNPYLQHKLVYKYIADRYPWAGAREYSTIPCMPRYVLDRGYGDCGQVSMLYISMMRSLGIPAQWESGWMLHPGDLNYHDWAEVYFEGIGWVPVDMSFGNYGVTPETYDKDTHGFYSHGIDMYRFASNRGICGTLYPAKKYIRSETIDFQAGEVETSRGNLFYPGWRSSLQIIKTEPAAVAQYEDQ
;
A
#
# COMPACT_ATOMS: atom_id res chain seq x y z
N MET A 1 -23.64 -52.06 28.39
CA MET A 1 -22.78 -51.18 29.17
C MET A 1 -21.59 -50.56 28.42
N LYS A 2 -21.11 -51.12 27.31
CA LYS A 2 -19.97 -50.53 26.58
C LYS A 2 -20.33 -49.33 25.66
N HIS A 3 -21.58 -49.21 25.25
CA HIS A 3 -22.01 -48.10 24.38
C HIS A 3 -22.34 -46.80 25.11
N ILE A 4 -22.67 -46.86 26.39
CA ILE A 4 -23.01 -45.67 27.21
C ILE A 4 -21.73 -44.94 27.63
N VAL A 5 -20.62 -45.67 27.83
CA VAL A 5 -19.33 -45.07 28.20
C VAL A 5 -18.70 -44.31 27.04
N LEU A 6 -18.88 -44.79 25.78
CA LEU A 6 -18.33 -44.11 24.59
C LEU A 6 -19.08 -42.82 24.27
N ALA A 7 -20.40 -42.76 24.48
CA ALA A 7 -21.20 -41.59 24.29
C ALA A 7 -20.90 -40.49 25.33
N ALA A 8 -20.63 -40.89 26.58
CA ALA A 8 -20.25 -39.96 27.64
C ALA A 8 -18.81 -39.37 27.39
N ALA A 9 -17.88 -40.18 26.90
CA ALA A 9 -16.53 -39.71 26.57
C ALA A 9 -16.52 -38.77 25.36
N LEU A 10 -17.33 -39.01 24.35
CA LEU A 10 -17.49 -38.09 23.18
C LEU A 10 -18.19 -36.79 23.60
N SER A 11 -19.15 -36.84 24.50
CA SER A 11 -19.81 -35.62 24.99
C SER A 11 -18.90 -34.81 25.94
N LEU A 12 -18.00 -35.43 26.67
CA LEU A 12 -17.04 -34.72 27.52
C LEU A 12 -15.92 -34.04 26.70
N VAL A 13 -15.49 -34.66 25.60
CA VAL A 13 -14.52 -34.06 24.67
C VAL A 13 -15.18 -32.91 23.89
N ALA A 14 -16.44 -33.06 23.45
CA ALA A 14 -17.17 -31.97 22.80
C ALA A 14 -17.45 -30.79 23.75
N THR A 15 -17.70 -31.04 25.05
CA THR A 15 -17.94 -29.98 26.02
C THR A 15 -16.67 -29.24 26.47
N GLN A 16 -15.51 -29.87 26.41
CA GLN A 16 -14.23 -29.19 26.67
C GLN A 16 -13.84 -28.24 25.50
N TYR A 17 -14.27 -28.54 24.25
CA TYR A 17 -14.07 -27.64 23.12
C TYR A 17 -15.10 -26.50 23.03
N LEU A 18 -16.25 -26.63 23.68
CA LEU A 18 -17.30 -25.59 23.71
C LEU A 18 -17.00 -24.45 24.70
N GLY A 19 -15.97 -24.56 25.52
CA GLY A 19 -15.55 -23.52 26.49
C GLY A 19 -14.40 -22.64 26.01
N ALA A 20 -13.73 -22.98 24.91
CA ALA A 20 -12.73 -22.11 24.28
C ALA A 20 -13.45 -20.99 23.53
N THR A 21 -13.33 -19.77 24.01
CA THR A 21 -13.83 -18.59 23.28
C THR A 21 -13.15 -18.56 21.92
N THR A 22 -13.95 -18.59 20.84
CA THR A 22 -13.42 -18.43 19.49
C THR A 22 -12.66 -17.12 19.44
N PRO A 23 -11.38 -17.12 18.97
CA PRO A 23 -10.62 -15.89 18.87
C PRO A 23 -11.40 -14.83 18.11
N SER A 24 -11.37 -13.58 18.55
CA SER A 24 -12.27 -12.54 18.07
C SER A 24 -12.08 -12.22 16.57
N TRP A 25 -10.87 -12.49 16.04
CA TRP A 25 -10.47 -12.21 14.65
C TRP A 25 -10.36 -13.43 13.75
N PHE A 26 -10.72 -14.60 14.28
CA PHE A 26 -10.79 -15.82 13.49
C PHE A 26 -12.10 -15.85 12.68
N GLU A 27 -12.03 -16.09 11.36
CA GLU A 27 -13.22 -16.20 10.51
C GLU A 27 -12.94 -17.05 9.27
N THR A 28 -13.92 -17.83 8.86
CA THR A 28 -13.94 -18.64 7.63
C THR A 28 -14.92 -18.09 6.59
N ASP A 29 -15.90 -17.32 7.01
CA ASP A 29 -16.93 -16.71 6.18
C ASP A 29 -16.50 -15.31 5.72
N SER A 30 -16.32 -15.14 4.41
CA SER A 30 -15.85 -13.89 3.82
C SER A 30 -16.77 -12.70 4.10
N ALA A 31 -18.09 -12.90 4.07
CA ALA A 31 -19.04 -11.83 4.29
C ALA A 31 -19.01 -11.35 5.76
N LYS A 32 -18.93 -12.30 6.69
CA LYS A 32 -18.76 -11.97 8.12
C LYS A 32 -17.43 -11.29 8.39
N ALA A 33 -16.35 -11.76 7.76
CA ALA A 33 -15.04 -11.13 7.87
C ALA A 33 -15.06 -9.67 7.41
N ILE A 34 -15.63 -9.38 6.26
CA ILE A 34 -15.80 -8.02 5.75
C ILE A 34 -16.68 -7.19 6.69
N SER A 35 -17.78 -7.74 7.21
CA SER A 35 -18.65 -7.03 8.15
C SER A 35 -17.91 -6.63 9.43
N LYS A 36 -17.18 -7.57 10.07
CA LYS A 36 -16.36 -7.28 11.27
C LYS A 36 -15.34 -6.17 11.03
N ARG A 37 -14.72 -6.18 9.86
CA ARG A 37 -13.69 -5.20 9.49
C ARG A 37 -14.30 -3.82 9.22
N LEU A 38 -15.47 -3.77 8.57
CA LEU A 38 -16.25 -2.55 8.43
C LEU A 38 -16.71 -2.01 9.80
N ASP A 39 -17.16 -2.88 10.71
CA ASP A 39 -17.57 -2.46 12.07
C ASP A 39 -16.38 -1.92 12.89
N ARG A 40 -15.18 -2.47 12.68
CA ARG A 40 -13.95 -1.93 13.25
C ARG A 40 -13.59 -0.55 12.69
N ASP A 41 -13.70 -0.37 11.38
CA ASP A 41 -13.38 0.91 10.75
C ASP A 41 -14.43 1.98 11.08
N PHE A 42 -15.72 1.63 11.08
CA PHE A 42 -16.81 2.51 11.46
C PHE A 42 -17.21 2.29 12.91
N SER A 43 -16.32 2.59 13.85
CA SER A 43 -16.47 2.25 15.27
C SER A 43 -16.86 3.44 16.17
N LEU A 44 -16.86 4.67 15.65
CA LEU A 44 -17.25 5.84 16.43
C LEU A 44 -18.74 6.13 16.25
N THR A 45 -19.45 6.37 17.36
CA THR A 45 -20.75 7.04 17.27
C THR A 45 -20.56 8.50 16.85
N VAL A 46 -21.61 9.15 16.36
CA VAL A 46 -21.56 10.60 16.02
C VAL A 46 -21.11 11.43 17.23
N GLU A 47 -21.56 11.07 18.43
CA GLU A 47 -21.18 11.77 19.66
C GLU A 47 -19.69 11.56 20.01
N GLN A 48 -19.18 10.34 19.85
CA GLN A 48 -17.75 10.07 20.02
C GLN A 48 -16.90 10.81 18.98
N ALA A 49 -17.35 10.88 17.73
CA ALA A 49 -16.68 11.68 16.70
C ALA A 49 -16.66 13.17 17.05
N ARG A 50 -17.79 13.72 17.54
CA ARG A 50 -17.89 15.10 18.02
C ARG A 50 -16.92 15.37 19.19
N HIS A 51 -16.87 14.46 20.16
CA HIS A 51 -15.93 14.58 21.27
C HIS A 51 -14.48 14.59 20.76
N ARG A 52 -14.15 13.69 19.81
CA ARG A 52 -12.83 13.62 19.22
C ARG A 52 -12.44 14.89 18.45
N LEU A 53 -13.39 15.48 17.71
CA LEU A 53 -13.19 16.77 17.06
C LEU A 53 -12.95 17.91 18.06
N SER A 54 -13.65 17.87 19.21
CA SER A 54 -13.41 18.85 20.28
C SER A 54 -12.02 18.75 20.88
N GLU A 55 -11.53 17.52 21.09
CA GLU A 55 -10.16 17.29 21.57
C GLU A 55 -9.09 17.73 20.57
N LEU A 56 -9.31 17.49 19.27
CA LEU A 56 -8.33 17.79 18.22
C LEU A 56 -8.33 19.27 17.81
N TYR A 57 -9.52 19.90 17.73
CA TYR A 57 -9.69 21.20 17.04
C TYR A 57 -10.52 22.22 17.83
N GLY A 58 -11.02 21.84 19.01
CA GLY A 58 -11.80 22.71 19.86
C GLY A 58 -13.31 22.69 19.59
N ALA A 59 -14.07 23.31 20.51
CA ALA A 59 -15.53 23.21 20.55
C ALA A 59 -16.24 23.80 19.30
N SER A 60 -15.66 24.81 18.65
CA SER A 60 -16.22 25.45 17.45
C SER A 60 -16.26 24.48 16.25
N VAL A 61 -15.18 23.71 16.07
CA VAL A 61 -15.12 22.67 15.02
C VAL A 61 -16.06 21.52 15.37
N ALA A 62 -16.07 21.08 16.62
CA ALA A 62 -16.95 20.00 17.09
C ALA A 62 -18.45 20.32 16.90
N ALA A 63 -18.85 21.59 17.04
CA ALA A 63 -20.24 22.01 16.80
C ALA A 63 -20.70 21.80 15.34
N ARG A 64 -19.76 21.67 14.39
CA ARG A 64 -20.03 21.46 12.96
C ARG A 64 -20.05 19.97 12.56
N THR A 65 -20.07 19.03 13.51
CA THR A 65 -19.99 17.57 13.21
C THR A 65 -21.04 17.13 12.18
N GLU A 66 -22.29 17.53 12.33
CA GLU A 66 -23.38 17.17 11.41
C GLU A 66 -23.20 17.78 10.01
N GLU A 67 -22.65 18.98 9.95
CA GLU A 67 -22.29 19.65 8.69
C GLU A 67 -21.20 18.86 7.96
N PHE A 68 -20.13 18.46 8.66
CA PHE A 68 -19.05 17.65 8.07
C PHE A 68 -19.52 16.26 7.62
N ILE A 69 -20.48 15.66 8.33
CA ILE A 69 -21.13 14.42 7.89
C ILE A 69 -21.92 14.67 6.59
N ALA A 70 -22.73 15.72 6.55
CA ALA A 70 -23.52 16.07 5.37
C ALA A 70 -22.67 16.38 4.14
N GLN A 71 -21.50 16.97 4.33
CA GLN A 71 -20.49 17.24 3.28
C GLN A 71 -19.68 16.02 2.88
N GLY A 72 -19.79 14.87 3.58
CA GLY A 72 -18.99 13.67 3.34
C GLY A 72 -17.55 13.74 3.85
N LEU A 73 -17.16 14.81 4.56
CA LEU A 73 -15.83 14.99 5.16
C LEU A 73 -15.62 14.06 6.36
N LEU A 74 -16.67 13.73 7.08
CA LEU A 74 -16.67 12.63 8.04
C LEU A 74 -17.38 11.43 7.41
N GLU A 75 -16.62 10.46 6.93
CA GLU A 75 -17.18 9.26 6.31
C GLU A 75 -18.03 8.47 7.31
N THR A 76 -19.23 8.08 6.92
CA THR A 76 -20.17 7.36 7.76
C THR A 76 -20.67 6.08 7.10
N ARG A 77 -21.15 5.16 7.95
CA ARG A 77 -21.87 3.95 7.57
C ARG A 77 -23.10 3.80 8.45
N THR A 78 -24.24 3.50 7.85
CA THR A 78 -25.44 3.11 8.61
C THR A 78 -25.42 1.61 8.88
N THR A 79 -25.53 1.22 10.15
CA THR A 79 -25.63 -0.19 10.55
C THR A 79 -27.02 -0.77 10.25
N ALA A 80 -27.15 -2.10 10.35
CA ALA A 80 -28.43 -2.76 10.15
C ALA A 80 -29.51 -2.28 11.14
N ASP A 81 -29.12 -1.83 12.34
CA ASP A 81 -30.00 -1.29 13.38
C ASP A 81 -30.35 0.19 13.16
N GLY A 82 -29.90 0.79 12.03
CA GLY A 82 -30.16 2.18 11.69
C GLY A 82 -29.25 3.21 12.36
N ASN A 83 -28.24 2.79 13.12
CA ASN A 83 -27.28 3.71 13.74
C ASN A 83 -26.29 4.23 12.73
N VAL A 84 -25.99 5.53 12.79
CA VAL A 84 -24.93 6.15 11.99
C VAL A 84 -23.62 6.05 12.74
N MET A 85 -22.65 5.33 12.14
CA MET A 85 -21.30 5.18 12.67
C MET A 85 -20.30 5.93 11.80
N VAL A 86 -19.33 6.56 12.43
CA VAL A 86 -18.31 7.39 11.78
C VAL A 86 -17.01 6.59 11.66
N PHE A 87 -16.32 6.75 10.54
CA PHE A 87 -14.99 6.16 10.33
C PHE A 87 -14.00 6.66 11.37
N ARG A 88 -13.31 5.75 12.04
CA ARG A 88 -12.46 6.04 13.20
C ARG A 88 -11.32 7.03 12.93
N LYS A 89 -10.80 7.10 11.68
CA LYS A 89 -9.78 8.06 11.28
C LYS A 89 -10.36 9.39 10.76
N ALA A 90 -11.67 9.46 10.46
CA ALA A 90 -12.27 10.65 9.85
C ALA A 90 -12.03 11.94 10.67
N PRO A 91 -12.14 11.95 12.01
CA PRO A 91 -11.80 13.14 12.78
C PRO A 91 -10.35 13.60 12.60
N SER A 92 -9.40 12.66 12.54
CA SER A 92 -7.98 12.99 12.31
C SER A 92 -7.69 13.41 10.87
N ASN A 93 -8.40 12.84 9.91
CA ASN A 93 -8.29 13.20 8.49
C ASN A 93 -8.78 14.61 8.20
N LEU A 94 -9.69 15.14 9.01
CA LEU A 94 -10.38 16.40 8.72
C LEU A 94 -9.42 17.56 8.46
N LYS A 95 -8.33 17.69 9.23
CA LYS A 95 -7.30 18.71 9.02
C LYS A 95 -6.56 18.56 7.67
N LEU A 96 -6.56 17.37 7.09
CA LEU A 96 -5.84 17.05 5.85
C LEU A 96 -6.70 17.32 4.61
N ILE A 97 -8.04 17.31 4.78
CA ILE A 97 -8.99 17.41 3.67
C ILE A 97 -9.92 18.62 3.75
N CYS A 98 -9.86 19.40 4.86
CA CYS A 98 -10.71 20.58 5.08
C CYS A 98 -9.85 21.80 5.39
N PRO A 99 -9.63 22.71 4.41
CA PRO A 99 -8.82 23.92 4.60
C PRO A 99 -9.28 24.83 5.74
N GLU A 100 -10.61 24.90 5.98
CA GLU A 100 -11.16 25.69 7.07
C GLU A 100 -10.77 25.20 8.46
N VAL A 101 -10.45 23.91 8.60
CA VAL A 101 -9.99 23.31 9.87
C VAL A 101 -8.48 23.37 9.99
N SER A 102 -7.76 23.21 8.92
CA SER A 102 -6.28 23.30 8.92
C SER A 102 -5.75 24.70 9.02
N GLY A 103 -6.55 25.70 8.62
CA GLY A 103 -6.10 27.11 8.54
C GLY A 103 -5.17 27.39 7.37
N VAL A 104 -5.01 26.47 6.43
CA VAL A 104 -4.26 26.64 5.18
C VAL A 104 -5.20 26.51 3.99
N GLU A 105 -4.99 27.35 2.97
CA GLU A 105 -5.84 27.39 1.77
C GLU A 105 -5.69 26.11 0.93
N TRP A 106 -4.48 25.54 0.92
CA TRP A 106 -4.18 24.26 0.32
C TRP A 106 -3.46 23.36 1.33
N ILE A 107 -3.97 22.18 1.55
CA ILE A 107 -3.33 21.19 2.40
C ILE A 107 -2.38 20.42 1.52
N SER A 108 -1.14 20.92 1.40
CA SER A 108 -0.08 20.13 0.82
C SER A 108 0.14 18.89 1.68
N ARG A 109 0.38 17.79 1.04
CA ARG A 109 0.63 16.52 1.71
C ARG A 109 1.98 16.60 2.41
N GLY A 110 1.97 16.31 3.71
CA GLY A 110 3.16 16.43 4.52
C GLY A 110 3.56 17.88 4.71
N ALA A 111 3.10 18.47 5.79
CA ALA A 111 3.28 19.89 6.10
C ALA A 111 4.72 20.35 6.24
N ASP A 112 5.67 19.44 6.27
CA ASP A 112 7.10 19.74 6.41
C ASP A 112 7.87 18.81 5.47
N ALA A 113 8.07 19.25 4.20
CA ALA A 113 9.21 18.71 3.47
C ALA A 113 10.42 19.04 4.30
N ASP A 114 10.90 18.06 5.03
CA ASP A 114 12.15 18.19 5.74
C ASP A 114 13.21 18.56 4.70
N SER A 115 14.13 19.44 5.06
CA SER A 115 15.31 19.75 4.25
C SER A 115 16.08 18.50 3.83
N SER A 116 15.89 17.36 4.53
CA SER A 116 16.40 16.05 4.17
C SER A 116 15.77 15.49 2.90
N ASP A 117 14.45 15.61 2.68
CA ASP A 117 13.78 15.09 1.50
C ASP A 117 14.19 15.85 0.24
N VAL A 118 14.31 17.18 0.33
CA VAL A 118 14.85 18.01 -0.75
C VAL A 118 16.29 17.61 -1.09
N ALA A 119 17.12 17.34 -0.08
CA ALA A 119 18.50 16.91 -0.29
C ALA A 119 18.58 15.52 -0.95
N ILE A 120 17.70 14.60 -0.58
CA ILE A 120 17.59 13.27 -1.20
C ILE A 120 17.25 13.42 -2.68
N VAL A 121 16.19 14.15 -3.01
CA VAL A 121 15.74 14.34 -4.40
C VAL A 121 16.85 15.01 -5.22
N ARG A 122 17.48 16.04 -4.71
CA ARG A 122 18.58 16.73 -5.39
C ARG A 122 19.76 15.80 -5.66
N ALA A 123 20.13 14.95 -4.69
CA ALA A 123 21.21 13.98 -4.86
C ALA A 123 20.89 12.95 -5.97
N VAL A 124 19.60 12.63 -6.20
CA VAL A 124 19.19 11.75 -7.30
C VAL A 124 19.29 12.46 -8.64
N ILE A 125 18.76 13.67 -8.76
CA ILE A 125 18.78 14.46 -10.01
C ILE A 125 20.23 14.78 -10.45
N GLU A 126 21.11 15.05 -9.48
CA GLU A 126 22.53 15.35 -9.73
C GLU A 126 23.41 14.10 -9.88
N SER A 127 22.84 12.90 -9.71
CA SER A 127 23.62 11.67 -9.88
C SER A 127 24.10 11.51 -11.34
N PRO A 128 25.29 10.95 -11.56
CA PRO A 128 25.77 10.78 -12.92
C PRO A 128 24.92 9.76 -13.68
N LEU A 129 24.85 9.92 -14.99
CA LEU A 129 24.41 8.84 -15.89
C LEU A 129 25.40 7.69 -15.79
N ALA A 130 24.94 6.45 -15.82
CA ALA A 130 25.81 5.28 -15.69
C ALA A 130 26.72 5.11 -16.93
N SER A 131 26.29 5.57 -18.10
CA SER A 131 27.09 5.70 -19.33
C SER A 131 26.63 6.89 -20.18
N GLU A 132 27.43 7.30 -21.18
CA GLU A 132 27.06 8.39 -22.10
C GLU A 132 25.85 8.07 -22.98
N ASP A 133 25.52 6.78 -23.15
CA ASP A 133 24.37 6.31 -23.92
C ASP A 133 23.11 6.15 -23.06
N GLU A 134 23.22 6.21 -21.72
CA GLU A 134 22.11 6.12 -20.80
C GLU A 134 21.44 7.49 -20.58
N TYR A 135 20.15 7.45 -20.35
CA TYR A 135 19.31 8.61 -20.04
C TYR A 135 18.67 8.51 -18.65
N TYR A 136 19.00 7.44 -17.91
CA TYR A 136 18.61 7.28 -16.51
C TYR A 136 19.70 7.80 -15.62
N HIS A 137 19.30 8.68 -14.68
CA HIS A 137 20.11 8.96 -13.51
C HIS A 137 19.86 7.83 -12.51
N ARG A 138 20.85 6.99 -12.29
CA ARG A 138 20.81 5.89 -11.33
C ARG A 138 21.70 6.22 -10.14
N GLY A 139 21.11 6.23 -8.96
CA GLY A 139 21.81 6.51 -7.72
C GLY A 139 21.32 7.79 -7.03
N PRO A 140 21.68 7.97 -5.76
CA PRO A 140 22.50 7.04 -4.97
C PRO A 140 21.83 5.67 -4.78
N ALA A 141 22.65 4.68 -4.42
CA ALA A 141 22.22 3.32 -4.10
C ALA A 141 22.62 2.95 -2.66
N GLN A 142 21.87 2.05 -2.06
CA GLN A 142 22.17 1.53 -0.71
C GLN A 142 21.83 0.05 -0.57
N THR A 143 22.60 -0.65 0.22
CA THR A 143 22.26 -2.00 0.69
C THR A 143 21.58 -1.89 2.04
N ILE A 144 20.39 -2.42 2.15
CA ILE A 144 19.56 -2.41 3.35
C ILE A 144 19.51 -3.81 3.94
N THR A 145 19.96 -3.96 5.19
CA THR A 145 19.71 -5.15 6.00
C THR A 145 18.54 -4.86 6.92
N PHE A 146 17.54 -5.73 6.89
CA PHE A 146 16.29 -5.54 7.65
C PHE A 146 15.87 -6.84 8.33
N ARG A 147 14.99 -6.71 9.32
CA ARG A 147 14.28 -7.82 9.95
C ARG A 147 12.79 -7.60 9.83
N PHE A 148 12.09 -8.63 9.37
CA PHE A 148 10.62 -8.65 9.34
C PHE A 148 10.12 -9.66 10.37
N VAL A 149 9.11 -9.24 11.14
CA VAL A 149 8.56 -10.01 12.27
C VAL A 149 7.05 -10.11 12.14
N VAL A 150 6.50 -11.28 12.46
CA VAL A 150 5.08 -11.50 12.71
C VAL A 150 4.90 -12.20 14.06
N ASP A 151 4.15 -11.55 14.95
CA ASP A 151 3.79 -12.08 16.26
C ASP A 151 2.31 -12.43 16.32
N VAL A 152 1.99 -13.67 16.69
CA VAL A 152 0.64 -14.16 16.87
C VAL A 152 0.41 -14.47 18.36
N PRO A 153 -0.40 -13.64 19.07
CA PRO A 153 -0.71 -13.85 20.47
C PRO A 153 -1.46 -15.17 20.68
N TYR A 154 -1.15 -15.88 21.76
CA TYR A 154 -1.77 -17.16 22.08
C TYR A 154 -3.31 -17.11 22.22
N ASN A 155 -3.85 -16.02 22.76
CA ASN A 155 -5.30 -15.84 22.91
C ASN A 155 -6.06 -15.68 21.57
N GLU A 156 -5.37 -15.52 20.46
CA GLU A 156 -5.95 -15.38 19.10
C GLU A 156 -5.94 -16.71 18.32
N VAL A 157 -5.46 -17.80 18.91
CA VAL A 157 -5.35 -19.12 18.30
C VAL A 157 -5.95 -20.21 19.17
N LEU A 158 -6.12 -21.40 18.61
CA LEU A 158 -6.63 -22.55 19.33
C LEU A 158 -5.55 -23.63 19.48
N ASP A 159 -5.53 -24.30 20.62
CA ASP A 159 -4.63 -25.42 20.87
C ASP A 159 -4.72 -26.49 19.78
N GLY A 160 -3.57 -26.99 19.38
CA GLY A 160 -3.43 -27.99 18.32
C GLY A 160 -3.61 -27.47 16.89
N ASP A 161 -3.72 -26.14 16.72
CA ASP A 161 -3.66 -25.52 15.41
C ASP A 161 -2.23 -25.53 14.85
N THR A 162 -2.13 -25.33 13.54
CA THR A 162 -0.90 -24.97 12.83
C THR A 162 -1.07 -23.58 12.25
N LEU A 163 -0.20 -22.69 12.63
CA LEU A 163 -0.09 -21.36 12.02
C LEU A 163 0.69 -21.45 10.73
N ARG A 164 0.20 -20.73 9.72
CA ARG A 164 0.85 -20.48 8.44
C ARG A 164 0.96 -18.99 8.24
N VAL A 165 2.16 -18.54 7.93
CA VAL A 165 2.49 -17.12 7.82
C VAL A 165 3.17 -16.87 6.49
N TRP A 166 2.74 -15.84 5.80
CA TRP A 166 3.40 -15.25 4.63
C TRP A 166 3.88 -13.88 5.02
N MET A 167 5.14 -13.58 4.80
CA MET A 167 5.73 -12.28 5.05
C MET A 167 6.27 -11.69 3.75
N PRO A 168 6.21 -10.36 3.54
CA PRO A 168 6.72 -9.73 2.33
C PRO A 168 8.24 -9.88 2.23
N VAL A 169 8.71 -10.10 0.99
CA VAL A 169 10.12 -10.12 0.62
C VAL A 169 10.33 -9.12 -0.50
N PRO A 170 11.47 -8.42 -0.58
CA PRO A 170 11.75 -7.54 -1.72
C PRO A 170 11.56 -8.27 -3.05
N VAL A 171 10.92 -7.63 -4.02
CA VAL A 171 10.81 -8.15 -5.39
C VAL A 171 12.03 -7.70 -6.19
N GLU A 172 12.57 -8.59 -7.02
CA GLU A 172 13.69 -8.24 -7.90
C GLU A 172 13.19 -7.36 -9.07
N THR A 173 13.82 -6.21 -9.24
CA THR A 173 13.55 -5.24 -10.30
C THR A 173 14.86 -4.60 -10.76
N GLU A 174 14.81 -3.76 -11.80
CA GLU A 174 15.99 -2.99 -12.23
C GLU A 174 16.54 -2.04 -11.16
N ARG A 175 15.72 -1.70 -10.15
CA ARG A 175 16.08 -0.81 -9.05
C ARG A 175 16.35 -1.53 -7.73
N GLN A 176 15.90 -2.78 -7.60
CA GLN A 176 15.97 -3.55 -6.36
C GLN A 176 16.48 -4.96 -6.65
N TYR A 177 17.69 -5.26 -6.20
CA TYR A 177 18.45 -6.45 -6.59
C TYR A 177 19.33 -6.98 -5.44
N ASP A 178 20.11 -8.04 -5.67
CA ASP A 178 20.97 -8.71 -4.69
C ASP A 178 20.20 -9.14 -3.42
N ILE A 179 19.00 -9.67 -3.63
CA ILE A 179 18.10 -10.04 -2.54
C ILE A 179 18.59 -11.34 -1.90
N SER A 180 18.76 -11.34 -0.58
CA SER A 180 19.20 -12.50 0.17
C SER A 180 18.49 -12.65 1.50
N ILE A 181 18.13 -13.89 1.87
CA ILE A 181 17.63 -14.23 3.20
C ILE A 181 18.82 -14.68 4.04
N LEU A 182 19.13 -13.91 5.08
CA LEU A 182 20.30 -14.15 5.95
C LEU A 182 19.99 -15.11 7.08
N SER A 183 18.79 -15.05 7.63
CA SER A 183 18.32 -15.96 8.70
C SER A 183 16.81 -16.01 8.75
N SER A 184 16.28 -17.08 9.34
CA SER A 184 14.84 -17.26 9.58
C SER A 184 14.60 -18.06 10.84
N SER A 185 13.49 -17.78 11.54
CA SER A 185 13.09 -18.49 12.75
C SER A 185 12.60 -19.93 12.50
N HIS A 186 12.10 -20.20 11.29
CA HIS A 186 11.55 -21.48 10.87
C HIS A 186 12.00 -21.84 9.45
N PRO A 187 11.92 -23.13 9.04
CA PRO A 187 12.07 -23.50 7.63
C PRO A 187 11.09 -22.73 6.76
N TYR A 188 11.51 -22.29 5.60
CA TYR A 188 10.72 -21.41 4.75
C TYR A 188 10.64 -21.84 3.30
N VAL A 189 9.67 -21.26 2.58
CA VAL A 189 9.52 -21.37 1.13
C VAL A 189 9.36 -19.96 0.55
N LEU A 190 10.12 -19.64 -0.50
CA LEU A 190 10.00 -18.38 -1.25
C LEU A 190 9.00 -18.54 -2.39
N SER A 191 8.34 -17.43 -2.76
CA SER A 191 7.43 -17.39 -3.91
C SER A 191 8.15 -17.48 -5.25
N ASP A 192 9.39 -16.98 -5.36
CA ASP A 192 10.25 -17.02 -6.56
C ASP A 192 9.50 -16.64 -7.84
N GLY A 193 8.88 -15.48 -7.87
CA GLY A 193 8.17 -14.95 -9.03
C GLY A 193 6.85 -15.67 -9.40
N ARG A 194 6.36 -16.62 -8.57
CA ARG A 194 5.09 -17.33 -8.78
C ARG A 194 3.85 -16.49 -8.44
N SER A 195 4.05 -15.29 -7.98
CA SER A 195 3.00 -14.34 -7.66
C SER A 195 3.51 -12.91 -7.86
N VAL A 196 2.59 -11.98 -8.09
CA VAL A 196 2.88 -10.53 -8.06
C VAL A 196 3.22 -10.02 -6.65
N HIS A 197 2.92 -10.84 -5.63
CA HIS A 197 3.29 -10.60 -4.23
C HIS A 197 4.48 -11.49 -3.89
N ASN A 198 5.65 -10.90 -3.65
CA ASN A 198 6.82 -11.68 -3.29
C ASN A 198 6.82 -12.02 -1.79
N THR A 199 6.91 -13.31 -1.48
CA THR A 199 6.66 -13.80 -0.12
C THR A 199 7.67 -14.83 0.35
N ILE A 200 7.93 -14.82 1.67
CA ILE A 200 8.52 -15.91 2.42
C ILE A 200 7.43 -16.55 3.30
N TYR A 201 7.21 -17.84 3.09
CA TYR A 201 6.23 -18.63 3.83
C TYR A 201 6.90 -19.45 4.92
N MET A 202 6.29 -19.45 6.11
CA MET A 202 6.68 -20.30 7.23
C MET A 202 5.46 -20.92 7.89
N GLN A 203 5.66 -22.01 8.66
CA GLN A 203 4.61 -22.60 9.48
C GLN A 203 5.16 -23.13 10.79
N ALA A 204 4.31 -23.12 11.82
CA ALA A 204 4.62 -23.68 13.13
C ALA A 204 3.35 -24.22 13.82
N PRO A 205 3.46 -25.29 14.64
CA PRO A 205 2.37 -25.69 15.52
C PRO A 205 2.15 -24.62 16.60
N VAL A 206 0.92 -24.46 17.06
CA VAL A 206 0.58 -23.64 18.22
C VAL A 206 1.04 -24.37 19.48
N THR A 207 1.83 -23.70 20.32
CA THR A 207 2.19 -24.14 21.64
C THR A 207 1.24 -23.57 22.68
N THR A 208 0.62 -24.43 23.50
CA THR A 208 -0.33 -24.03 24.53
C THR A 208 0.27 -23.01 25.50
N GLY A 209 -0.38 -21.87 25.65
CA GLY A 209 0.02 -20.82 26.57
C GLY A 209 1.11 -19.88 26.04
N GLU A 210 1.64 -20.09 24.84
CA GLU A 210 2.73 -19.30 24.28
C GLU A 210 2.32 -18.57 22.98
N SER A 211 2.71 -17.31 22.84
CA SER A 211 2.61 -16.59 21.57
C SER A 211 3.60 -17.18 20.54
N THR A 212 3.18 -17.26 19.29
CA THR A 212 4.05 -17.76 18.23
C THR A 212 4.71 -16.61 17.49
N HIS A 213 6.02 -16.70 17.33
CA HIS A 213 6.88 -15.69 16.73
C HIS A 213 7.48 -16.21 15.42
N PHE A 214 7.33 -15.44 14.35
CA PHE A 214 7.95 -15.68 13.06
C PHE A 214 8.80 -14.49 12.68
N GLU A 215 10.04 -14.74 12.30
CA GLU A 215 10.93 -13.68 11.80
C GLU A 215 11.86 -14.17 10.71
N TYR A 216 12.30 -13.26 9.89
CA TYR A 216 13.45 -13.43 9.05
C TYR A 216 14.27 -12.15 8.97
N THR A 217 15.57 -12.29 8.74
CA THR A 217 16.47 -11.21 8.39
C THR A 217 16.86 -11.36 6.94
N GLY A 218 16.74 -10.30 6.18
CA GLY A 218 17.11 -10.23 4.78
C GLY A 218 17.98 -9.02 4.48
N CYS A 219 18.59 -9.01 3.32
CA CYS A 219 19.21 -7.82 2.75
C CYS A 219 18.90 -7.72 1.25
N TYR A 220 18.97 -6.51 0.73
CA TYR A 220 18.83 -6.20 -0.69
C TYR A 220 19.53 -4.88 -0.99
N THR A 221 19.86 -4.67 -2.25
CA THR A 221 20.35 -3.39 -2.73
C THR A 221 19.22 -2.66 -3.48
N VAL A 222 19.08 -1.37 -3.25
CA VAL A 222 18.10 -0.52 -3.92
C VAL A 222 18.77 0.74 -4.42
N THR A 223 18.42 1.16 -5.64
CA THR A 223 18.91 2.39 -6.27
C THR A 223 17.77 3.35 -6.55
N SER A 224 18.05 4.64 -6.44
CA SER A 224 17.18 5.69 -6.94
C SER A 224 17.19 5.70 -8.48
N LEU A 225 16.12 6.21 -9.05
CA LEU A 225 15.98 6.36 -10.50
C LEU A 225 15.34 7.70 -10.83
N TYR A 226 15.85 8.37 -11.86
CA TYR A 226 15.27 9.58 -12.41
C TYR A 226 15.52 9.65 -13.91
N VAL A 227 14.52 10.09 -14.67
CA VAL A 227 14.65 10.37 -16.09
C VAL A 227 14.23 11.81 -16.34
N SER A 228 15.07 12.61 -16.99
CA SER A 228 14.71 14.00 -17.26
C SER A 228 13.55 14.11 -18.25
N GLU A 229 12.75 15.16 -18.13
CA GLU A 229 11.68 15.46 -19.10
C GLU A 229 12.22 15.60 -20.52
N GLU A 230 13.40 16.20 -20.68
CA GLU A 230 14.06 16.37 -21.97
C GLU A 230 14.40 15.02 -22.61
N ASP A 231 14.96 14.08 -21.83
CA ASP A 231 15.28 12.75 -22.30
C ASP A 231 14.02 11.98 -22.70
N ILE A 232 12.96 12.02 -21.87
CA ILE A 232 11.71 11.35 -22.20
C ILE A 232 11.13 11.90 -23.52
N LEU A 233 10.99 13.21 -23.63
CA LEU A 233 10.39 13.84 -24.81
C LEU A 233 11.20 13.61 -26.10
N SER A 234 12.53 13.52 -26.00
CA SER A 234 13.39 13.31 -27.15
C SER A 234 13.41 11.85 -27.65
N ARG A 235 13.07 10.89 -26.81
CA ARG A 235 13.22 9.44 -27.06
C ARG A 235 11.90 8.70 -27.21
N ILE A 236 10.79 9.26 -26.71
CA ILE A 236 9.48 8.60 -26.72
C ILE A 236 9.05 8.24 -28.16
N ARG A 237 8.49 7.04 -28.32
CA ARG A 237 8.05 6.48 -29.60
C ARG A 237 6.59 6.03 -29.50
N PRO A 238 5.90 5.84 -30.65
CA PRO A 238 4.60 5.17 -30.66
C PRO A 238 4.69 3.75 -30.11
N TYR A 239 3.68 3.34 -29.32
CA TYR A 239 3.58 1.98 -28.81
C TYR A 239 3.35 0.96 -29.94
N ASP A 240 3.95 -0.22 -29.80
CA ASP A 240 3.49 -1.41 -30.53
C ASP A 240 2.26 -1.99 -29.81
N THR A 241 1.09 -1.56 -30.25
CA THR A 241 -0.19 -2.00 -29.66
C THR A 241 -0.52 -3.46 -29.94
N THR A 242 0.30 -4.16 -30.76
CA THR A 242 0.13 -5.60 -31.03
C THR A 242 0.98 -6.48 -30.11
N ALA A 243 1.93 -5.89 -29.39
CA ALA A 243 2.77 -6.61 -28.46
C ALA A 243 1.94 -7.12 -27.25
N PRO A 244 2.12 -8.36 -26.80
CA PRO A 244 1.47 -8.89 -25.60
C PRO A 244 1.68 -7.99 -24.38
N PHE A 245 2.90 -7.49 -24.20
CA PHE A 245 3.26 -6.54 -23.15
C PHE A 245 2.30 -5.34 -23.09
N TYR A 246 2.01 -4.71 -24.24
CA TYR A 246 1.09 -3.57 -24.29
C TYR A 246 -0.29 -3.94 -23.75
N THR A 247 -0.82 -5.09 -24.17
CA THR A 247 -2.12 -5.59 -23.73
C THR A 247 -2.13 -5.88 -22.23
N ASP A 248 -1.08 -6.50 -21.69
CA ASP A 248 -0.99 -6.88 -20.29
C ASP A 248 -1.06 -5.64 -19.37
N TYR A 249 -0.45 -4.53 -19.77
CA TYR A 249 -0.35 -3.32 -18.96
C TYR A 249 -1.32 -2.19 -19.34
N THR A 250 -2.19 -2.40 -20.33
CA THR A 250 -3.32 -1.50 -20.64
C THR A 250 -4.69 -2.12 -20.34
N THR A 251 -4.76 -3.44 -20.12
CA THR A 251 -6.00 -4.14 -19.77
C THR A 251 -6.49 -3.72 -18.39
N MET A 252 -7.81 -3.48 -18.28
CA MET A 252 -8.46 -3.20 -17.00
C MET A 252 -8.47 -4.45 -16.11
N GLN A 253 -8.34 -4.24 -14.81
CA GLN A 253 -8.33 -5.29 -13.79
C GLN A 253 -9.36 -4.96 -12.72
N ALA A 254 -10.63 -5.11 -13.11
CA ALA A 254 -11.75 -4.85 -12.20
C ALA A 254 -11.66 -5.69 -10.91
N PRO A 255 -12.13 -5.17 -9.78
CA PRO A 255 -12.84 -3.89 -9.63
C PRO A 255 -11.95 -2.66 -9.37
N HIS A 256 -10.63 -2.81 -9.30
CA HIS A 256 -9.72 -1.77 -8.81
C HIS A 256 -8.94 -1.05 -9.90
N ILE A 257 -8.78 -1.63 -11.09
CA ILE A 257 -8.31 -0.92 -12.28
C ILE A 257 -9.45 -0.92 -13.29
N VAL A 258 -10.07 0.25 -13.46
CA VAL A 258 -11.34 0.41 -14.20
C VAL A 258 -11.22 1.47 -15.29
N ASP A 259 -12.09 1.39 -16.29
CA ASP A 259 -12.14 2.40 -17.35
C ASP A 259 -12.60 3.74 -16.79
N LEU A 260 -11.74 4.74 -16.93
CA LEU A 260 -11.92 6.14 -16.60
C LEU A 260 -11.64 7.05 -17.83
N GLY A 261 -11.84 6.51 -19.02
CA GLY A 261 -11.49 7.19 -20.26
C GLY A 261 -12.23 8.50 -20.50
N VAL A 262 -13.41 8.69 -19.94
CA VAL A 262 -14.13 9.98 -20.00
C VAL A 262 -13.40 11.00 -19.12
N GLU A 263 -13.22 10.67 -17.86
CA GLU A 263 -12.56 11.55 -16.88
C GLU A 263 -11.11 11.88 -17.30
N ALA A 264 -10.37 10.89 -17.80
CA ALA A 264 -9.00 11.09 -18.25
C ALA A 264 -8.93 12.01 -19.49
N ARG A 265 -9.81 11.84 -20.47
CA ARG A 265 -9.88 12.72 -21.64
C ARG A 265 -10.29 14.15 -21.30
N ASP A 266 -11.18 14.33 -20.33
CA ASP A 266 -11.54 15.68 -19.86
C ASP A 266 -10.33 16.41 -19.24
N ILE A 267 -9.38 15.67 -18.65
CA ILE A 267 -8.16 16.22 -18.07
C ILE A 267 -7.14 16.58 -19.15
N ILE A 268 -6.90 15.68 -20.10
CA ILE A 268 -5.82 15.86 -21.09
C ILE A 268 -6.23 16.74 -22.28
N GLY A 269 -7.54 16.93 -22.54
CA GLY A 269 -8.03 17.66 -23.72
C GLY A 269 -7.57 17.02 -25.01
N ASP A 270 -6.93 17.82 -25.89
CA ASP A 270 -6.45 17.39 -27.19
C ASP A 270 -4.97 16.93 -27.18
N GLU A 271 -4.36 16.77 -25.99
CA GLU A 271 -2.97 16.31 -25.89
C GLU A 271 -2.82 14.86 -26.34
N THR A 272 -1.84 14.60 -27.20
CA THR A 272 -1.59 13.28 -27.80
C THR A 272 -0.26 12.65 -27.42
N ASN A 273 0.69 13.43 -26.87
CA ASN A 273 1.96 12.89 -26.41
C ASN A 273 1.75 12.15 -25.08
N PRO A 274 2.07 10.84 -24.97
CA PRO A 274 1.81 10.05 -23.79
C PRO A 274 2.46 10.59 -22.50
N TYR A 275 3.65 11.18 -22.61
CA TYR A 275 4.31 11.78 -21.46
C TYR A 275 3.61 13.07 -20.99
N LEU A 276 3.20 13.91 -21.94
CA LEU A 276 2.45 15.13 -21.57
C LEU A 276 1.06 14.79 -21.01
N GLN A 277 0.40 13.76 -21.54
CA GLN A 277 -0.84 13.22 -20.96
C GLN A 277 -0.62 12.75 -19.51
N HIS A 278 0.45 11.98 -19.28
CA HIS A 278 0.86 11.57 -17.93
C HIS A 278 1.04 12.77 -17.00
N LYS A 279 1.77 13.80 -17.43
CA LYS A 279 1.99 15.01 -16.59
C LYS A 279 0.68 15.71 -16.21
N LEU A 280 -0.25 15.82 -17.17
CA LEU A 280 -1.55 16.44 -16.92
C LEU A 280 -2.35 15.65 -15.90
N VAL A 281 -2.39 14.32 -16.03
CA VAL A 281 -3.10 13.44 -15.08
C VAL A 281 -2.42 13.44 -13.71
N TYR A 282 -1.08 13.33 -13.67
CA TYR A 282 -0.30 13.41 -12.42
C TYR A 282 -0.61 14.70 -11.66
N LYS A 283 -0.48 15.83 -12.35
CA LYS A 283 -0.76 17.15 -11.76
C LYS A 283 -2.20 17.25 -11.28
N TYR A 284 -3.17 16.80 -12.10
CA TYR A 284 -4.59 16.83 -11.72
C TYR A 284 -4.85 16.05 -10.43
N ILE A 285 -4.28 14.85 -10.29
CA ILE A 285 -4.46 14.02 -9.09
C ILE A 285 -3.75 14.66 -7.90
N ALA A 286 -2.49 15.07 -8.07
CA ALA A 286 -1.68 15.64 -7.01
C ALA A 286 -2.29 16.94 -6.46
N ASP A 287 -2.80 17.80 -7.33
CA ASP A 287 -3.39 19.09 -6.94
C ASP A 287 -4.80 18.95 -6.32
N ARG A 288 -5.54 17.89 -6.67
CA ARG A 288 -6.98 17.80 -6.36
C ARG A 288 -7.32 16.88 -5.21
N TYR A 289 -6.54 15.82 -4.99
CA TYR A 289 -6.88 14.79 -4.01
C TYR A 289 -5.89 14.78 -2.85
N PRO A 290 -6.18 15.53 -1.76
CA PRO A 290 -5.33 15.52 -0.58
C PRO A 290 -5.24 14.13 0.02
N TRP A 291 -4.10 13.84 0.64
CA TRP A 291 -3.90 12.57 1.32
C TRP A 291 -4.76 12.48 2.59
N ALA A 292 -5.41 11.34 2.79
CA ALA A 292 -6.12 11.04 4.02
C ALA A 292 -6.00 9.55 4.33
N GLY A 293 -5.89 9.22 5.62
CA GLY A 293 -5.75 7.83 6.04
C GLY A 293 -6.97 6.99 5.67
N ALA A 294 -6.76 5.95 4.88
CA ALA A 294 -7.80 5.06 4.39
C ALA A 294 -8.33 4.08 5.43
N ARG A 295 -9.49 3.54 5.14
CA ARG A 295 -9.99 2.28 5.70
C ARG A 295 -9.35 1.09 4.95
N GLU A 296 -9.55 -0.12 5.46
CA GLU A 296 -8.99 -1.32 4.83
C GLU A 296 -9.42 -1.47 3.37
N TYR A 297 -8.46 -1.62 2.45
CA TYR A 297 -8.69 -1.64 0.99
C TYR A 297 -9.66 -2.72 0.56
N SER A 298 -9.55 -3.94 1.11
CA SER A 298 -10.47 -5.04 0.82
C SER A 298 -11.92 -4.79 1.25
N THR A 299 -12.21 -3.68 1.95
CA THR A 299 -13.57 -3.22 2.25
C THR A 299 -14.08 -2.15 1.27
N ILE A 300 -13.27 -1.74 0.30
CA ILE A 300 -13.59 -0.73 -0.70
C ILE A 300 -13.92 -1.44 -2.03
N PRO A 301 -15.14 -1.32 -2.55
CA PRO A 301 -15.53 -2.02 -3.77
C PRO A 301 -14.75 -1.62 -5.02
N CYS A 302 -14.39 -0.34 -5.14
CA CYS A 302 -13.64 0.21 -6.27
C CYS A 302 -12.86 1.44 -5.79
N MET A 303 -11.54 1.33 -5.71
CA MET A 303 -10.71 2.39 -5.14
C MET A 303 -10.68 3.67 -5.99
N PRO A 304 -10.56 3.65 -7.33
CA PRO A 304 -10.62 4.85 -8.14
C PRO A 304 -11.92 5.63 -7.97
N ARG A 305 -13.07 4.94 -8.01
CA ARG A 305 -14.37 5.58 -7.80
C ARG A 305 -14.50 6.16 -6.40
N TYR A 306 -13.97 5.46 -5.40
CA TYR A 306 -13.93 5.97 -4.03
C TYR A 306 -13.21 7.34 -3.94
N VAL A 307 -12.04 7.47 -4.58
CA VAL A 307 -11.29 8.75 -4.61
C VAL A 307 -12.07 9.84 -5.34
N LEU A 308 -12.63 9.54 -6.50
CA LEU A 308 -13.42 10.49 -7.28
C LEU A 308 -14.65 10.99 -6.50
N ASP A 309 -15.35 10.08 -5.79
CA ASP A 309 -16.54 10.40 -5.02
C ASP A 309 -16.23 11.15 -3.71
N ARG A 310 -15.10 10.85 -3.08
CA ARG A 310 -14.71 11.43 -1.79
C ARG A 310 -13.91 12.71 -1.89
N GLY A 311 -13.19 12.90 -3.00
CA GLY A 311 -12.30 14.05 -3.18
C GLY A 311 -11.00 13.96 -2.41
N TYR A 312 -10.63 12.78 -1.89
CA TYR A 312 -9.35 12.50 -1.20
C TYR A 312 -9.00 11.01 -1.29
N GLY A 313 -7.76 10.67 -0.97
CA GLY A 313 -7.32 9.28 -0.91
C GLY A 313 -5.94 9.14 -0.24
N ASP A 314 -5.57 7.91 0.14
CA ASP A 314 -4.19 7.61 0.53
C ASP A 314 -3.33 7.20 -0.67
N CYS A 315 -2.08 6.78 -0.41
CA CYS A 315 -1.12 6.43 -1.46
C CYS A 315 -1.64 5.39 -2.44
N GLY A 316 -2.21 4.29 -1.96
CA GLY A 316 -2.71 3.24 -2.82
C GLY A 316 -3.95 3.63 -3.59
N GLN A 317 -4.84 4.39 -2.98
CA GLN A 317 -6.06 4.83 -3.62
C GLN A 317 -5.80 5.80 -4.78
N VAL A 318 -4.90 6.78 -4.61
CA VAL A 318 -4.55 7.72 -5.69
C VAL A 318 -3.67 7.07 -6.76
N SER A 319 -2.81 6.11 -6.39
CA SER A 319 -2.05 5.32 -7.37
C SER A 319 -2.96 4.47 -8.24
N MET A 320 -4.01 3.88 -7.66
CA MET A 320 -4.99 3.09 -8.40
C MET A 320 -5.83 3.95 -9.34
N LEU A 321 -6.18 5.17 -8.91
CA LEU A 321 -6.83 6.17 -9.76
C LEU A 321 -5.93 6.53 -10.95
N TYR A 322 -4.65 6.82 -10.70
CA TYR A 322 -3.68 7.13 -11.73
C TYR A 322 -3.52 5.98 -12.74
N ILE A 323 -3.29 4.76 -12.29
CA ILE A 323 -3.14 3.57 -13.16
C ILE A 323 -4.39 3.37 -14.03
N SER A 324 -5.59 3.53 -13.43
CA SER A 324 -6.84 3.42 -14.17
C SER A 324 -6.95 4.47 -15.29
N MET A 325 -6.58 5.72 -15.02
CA MET A 325 -6.57 6.80 -16.02
C MET A 325 -5.53 6.54 -17.12
N MET A 326 -4.29 6.15 -16.75
CA MET A 326 -3.24 5.85 -17.74
C MET A 326 -3.66 4.71 -18.67
N ARG A 327 -4.12 3.58 -18.12
CA ARG A 327 -4.59 2.45 -18.92
C ARG A 327 -5.78 2.80 -19.81
N SER A 328 -6.67 3.68 -19.35
CA SER A 328 -7.80 4.18 -20.14
C SER A 328 -7.41 5.08 -21.31
N LEU A 329 -6.23 5.70 -21.22
CA LEU A 329 -5.62 6.46 -22.31
C LEU A 329 -4.76 5.59 -23.25
N GLY A 330 -4.62 4.28 -22.98
CA GLY A 330 -3.78 3.36 -23.69
C GLY A 330 -2.29 3.50 -23.34
N ILE A 331 -1.98 4.04 -22.18
CA ILE A 331 -0.61 4.16 -21.66
C ILE A 331 -0.38 3.03 -20.67
N PRO A 332 0.57 2.12 -20.91
CA PRO A 332 0.86 1.02 -20.00
C PRO A 332 1.28 1.54 -18.64
N ALA A 333 0.66 1.00 -17.59
CA ALA A 333 0.94 1.38 -16.21
C ALA A 333 0.75 0.17 -15.27
N GLN A 334 1.53 0.12 -14.19
CA GLN A 334 1.44 -0.95 -13.21
C GLN A 334 1.58 -0.45 -11.78
N TRP A 335 1.18 -1.31 -10.86
CA TRP A 335 1.24 -1.10 -9.43
C TRP A 335 2.55 -1.61 -8.85
N GLU A 336 3.17 -0.82 -7.99
CA GLU A 336 4.17 -1.27 -7.03
C GLU A 336 3.75 -0.90 -5.62
N SER A 337 4.08 -1.73 -4.64
CA SER A 337 3.85 -1.43 -3.23
C SER A 337 4.77 -2.20 -2.30
N GLY A 338 4.83 -1.73 -1.06
CA GLY A 338 5.63 -2.29 0.01
C GLY A 338 5.78 -1.31 1.15
N TRP A 339 6.98 -0.82 1.37
CA TRP A 339 7.28 0.12 2.44
C TRP A 339 8.09 1.30 1.92
N MET A 340 7.81 2.49 2.43
CA MET A 340 8.75 3.59 2.42
C MET A 340 9.64 3.49 3.66
N LEU A 341 10.93 3.80 3.49
CA LEU A 341 11.97 3.66 4.50
C LEU A 341 12.67 4.99 4.78
N HIS A 342 11.97 6.09 4.57
CA HIS A 342 12.52 7.43 4.80
C HIS A 342 12.98 7.58 6.26
N PRO A 343 14.09 8.24 6.51
CA PRO A 343 14.58 8.45 7.86
C PRO A 343 13.53 9.14 8.75
N GLY A 344 13.10 8.43 9.81
CA GLY A 344 12.05 8.92 10.71
C GLY A 344 10.61 8.61 10.30
N ASP A 345 10.38 8.10 9.07
CA ASP A 345 9.05 7.71 8.60
C ASP A 345 9.07 6.35 7.90
N LEU A 346 8.98 5.29 8.70
CA LEU A 346 8.88 3.91 8.23
C LEU A 346 7.41 3.51 8.19
N ASN A 347 6.85 3.33 6.97
CA ASN A 347 5.43 3.05 6.80
C ASN A 347 5.14 2.21 5.56
N TYR A 348 3.97 1.59 5.50
CA TYR A 348 3.42 1.03 4.26
C TYR A 348 3.31 2.12 3.21
N HIS A 349 3.61 1.77 1.96
CA HIS A 349 3.53 2.73 0.88
C HIS A 349 3.25 2.07 -0.47
N ASP A 350 2.50 2.79 -1.30
CA ASP A 350 2.06 2.36 -2.61
C ASP A 350 2.40 3.44 -3.63
N TRP A 351 2.85 3.01 -4.82
CA TRP A 351 3.17 3.87 -5.94
C TRP A 351 2.87 3.17 -7.26
N ALA A 352 3.23 3.78 -8.37
CA ALA A 352 3.01 3.24 -9.70
C ALA A 352 4.28 3.31 -10.55
N GLU A 353 4.26 2.59 -11.64
CA GLU A 353 5.16 2.78 -12.77
C GLU A 353 4.33 3.00 -14.04
N VAL A 354 4.83 3.87 -14.91
CA VAL A 354 4.30 4.12 -16.26
C VAL A 354 5.35 3.76 -17.28
N TYR A 355 4.95 3.14 -18.39
CA TYR A 355 5.88 2.76 -19.46
C TYR A 355 5.76 3.73 -20.63
N PHE A 356 6.90 4.22 -21.09
CA PHE A 356 7.00 4.98 -22.31
C PHE A 356 7.86 4.22 -23.35
N GLU A 357 7.30 4.00 -24.54
CA GLU A 357 8.03 3.33 -25.61
C GLU A 357 9.28 4.12 -25.99
N GLY A 358 10.43 3.47 -26.04
CA GLY A 358 11.74 4.11 -26.24
C GLY A 358 12.44 4.59 -24.97
N ILE A 359 11.78 4.47 -23.80
CA ILE A 359 12.29 4.80 -22.46
C ILE A 359 12.29 3.58 -21.55
N GLY A 360 11.15 2.87 -21.44
CA GLY A 360 10.93 1.82 -20.47
C GLY A 360 10.03 2.25 -19.32
N TRP A 361 10.12 1.54 -18.20
CA TRP A 361 9.37 1.83 -17.00
C TRP A 361 9.92 3.05 -16.25
N VAL A 362 9.03 3.99 -15.96
CA VAL A 362 9.32 5.22 -15.21
C VAL A 362 8.49 5.19 -13.91
N PRO A 363 9.13 5.27 -12.74
CA PRO A 363 8.41 5.27 -11.47
C PRO A 363 7.66 6.57 -11.25
N VAL A 364 6.48 6.45 -10.61
CA VAL A 364 5.57 7.56 -10.35
C VAL A 364 4.99 7.42 -8.95
N ASP A 365 5.20 8.42 -8.10
CA ASP A 365 4.64 8.45 -6.76
C ASP A 365 3.70 9.63 -6.57
N MET A 366 2.39 9.34 -6.61
CA MET A 366 1.34 10.35 -6.48
C MET A 366 1.36 11.05 -5.11
N SER A 367 1.79 10.34 -4.07
CA SER A 367 1.73 10.86 -2.71
C SER A 367 2.82 11.87 -2.38
N PHE A 368 3.95 11.74 -3.05
CA PHE A 368 5.10 12.63 -2.87
C PHE A 368 5.14 13.82 -3.84
N GLY A 369 4.26 13.84 -4.84
CA GLY A 369 4.29 14.81 -5.94
C GLY A 369 4.16 16.29 -5.54
N ASN A 370 3.53 16.56 -4.41
CA ASN A 370 3.38 17.91 -3.85
C ASN A 370 3.81 17.94 -2.38
N TYR A 371 4.75 17.11 -2.01
CA TYR A 371 5.19 16.96 -0.64
C TYR A 371 5.82 18.27 -0.16
N GLY A 372 5.15 18.95 0.77
CA GLY A 372 5.69 20.05 1.54
C GLY A 372 6.11 21.30 0.76
N VAL A 373 5.60 21.52 -0.44
CA VAL A 373 5.96 22.72 -1.19
C VAL A 373 5.21 23.93 -0.65
N THR A 374 5.88 24.72 0.16
CA THR A 374 5.48 26.10 0.44
C THR A 374 6.20 27.06 -0.52
N PRO A 375 5.75 28.32 -0.70
CA PRO A 375 6.50 29.28 -1.50
C PRO A 375 7.96 29.43 -1.06
N GLU A 376 8.26 29.25 0.23
CA GLU A 376 9.59 29.36 0.80
C GLU A 376 10.46 28.11 0.55
N THR A 377 9.85 26.94 0.43
CA THR A 377 10.54 25.67 0.20
C THR A 377 10.48 25.21 -1.25
N TYR A 378 9.81 25.96 -2.14
CA TYR A 378 9.74 25.63 -3.55
C TYR A 378 11.13 25.63 -4.18
N ASP A 379 11.53 24.47 -4.66
CA ASP A 379 12.72 24.28 -5.46
C ASP A 379 12.30 23.79 -6.86
N LYS A 380 12.62 24.59 -7.88
CA LYS A 380 12.22 24.29 -9.26
C LYS A 380 12.75 22.95 -9.74
N ASP A 381 13.96 22.57 -9.33
CA ASP A 381 14.65 21.39 -9.82
C ASP A 381 14.12 20.10 -9.15
N THR A 382 13.58 20.21 -7.93
CA THR A 382 12.99 19.10 -7.20
C THR A 382 11.47 18.99 -7.36
N HIS A 383 10.83 20.06 -7.83
CA HIS A 383 9.39 20.07 -8.03
C HIS A 383 8.97 19.11 -9.15
N GLY A 384 8.07 18.21 -8.84
CA GLY A 384 7.61 17.20 -9.80
C GLY A 384 8.53 15.99 -9.97
N PHE A 385 9.62 15.88 -9.23
CA PHE A 385 10.54 14.74 -9.27
C PHE A 385 9.79 13.40 -9.27
N TYR A 386 8.85 13.21 -8.34
CA TYR A 386 8.12 11.95 -8.19
C TYR A 386 7.12 11.66 -9.32
N SER A 387 7.00 12.50 -10.34
CA SER A 387 6.28 12.17 -11.56
C SER A 387 7.11 11.32 -12.53
N HIS A 388 8.43 11.36 -12.43
CA HIS A 388 9.35 10.61 -13.30
C HIS A 388 10.66 10.23 -12.61
N GLY A 389 10.60 10.03 -11.30
CA GLY A 389 11.71 9.62 -10.47
C GLY A 389 11.26 9.01 -9.15
N ILE A 390 12.18 8.29 -8.50
CA ILE A 390 11.98 7.67 -7.20
C ILE A 390 13.31 7.57 -6.44
N ASP A 391 13.24 7.78 -5.14
CA ASP A 391 14.36 7.65 -4.23
C ASP A 391 14.67 6.18 -3.85
N MET A 392 15.79 5.97 -3.15
CA MET A 392 16.26 4.66 -2.70
C MET A 392 15.63 4.18 -1.37
N TYR A 393 14.76 4.96 -0.76
CA TYR A 393 14.13 4.59 0.51
C TYR A 393 12.85 3.80 0.28
N ARG A 394 12.98 2.70 -0.49
CA ARG A 394 11.87 1.83 -0.91
C ARG A 394 12.19 0.38 -0.66
N PHE A 395 11.16 -0.36 -0.26
CA PHE A 395 11.11 -1.81 -0.17
C PHE A 395 9.89 -2.25 -0.97
N ALA A 396 10.05 -2.55 -2.24
CA ALA A 396 8.96 -3.08 -3.07
C ALA A 396 8.81 -4.58 -2.82
N SER A 397 7.62 -5.01 -2.41
CA SER A 397 7.28 -6.44 -2.23
C SER A 397 6.21 -6.92 -3.20
N ASN A 398 5.58 -5.99 -3.93
CA ASN A 398 4.51 -6.29 -4.88
C ASN A 398 4.76 -5.55 -6.19
N ARG A 399 4.51 -6.26 -7.29
CA ARG A 399 4.51 -5.68 -8.64
C ARG A 399 3.23 -6.09 -9.36
N GLY A 400 2.10 -5.63 -8.81
CA GLY A 400 0.75 -5.94 -9.23
C GLY A 400 -0.21 -6.07 -8.06
N ILE A 401 -1.49 -6.27 -8.36
CA ILE A 401 -2.59 -6.35 -7.38
C ILE A 401 -3.32 -7.69 -7.45
N CYS A 402 -4.06 -8.00 -6.38
CA CYS A 402 -5.00 -9.12 -6.31
C CYS A 402 -4.39 -10.50 -6.58
N GLY A 403 -3.08 -10.65 -6.43
CA GLY A 403 -2.38 -11.92 -6.64
C GLY A 403 -2.68 -12.96 -5.56
N THR A 404 -2.51 -14.22 -5.90
CA THR A 404 -2.51 -15.32 -4.93
C THR A 404 -1.15 -15.42 -4.26
N LEU A 405 -1.11 -15.83 -2.99
CA LEU A 405 0.16 -16.08 -2.29
C LEU A 405 0.72 -17.46 -2.66
N TYR A 406 2.02 -17.63 -2.51
CA TYR A 406 2.69 -18.91 -2.68
C TYR A 406 3.45 -19.34 -1.41
N PRO A 407 3.25 -20.58 -0.89
CA PRO A 407 2.17 -21.51 -1.24
C PRO A 407 0.78 -20.89 -1.07
N ALA A 408 -0.20 -21.38 -1.83
CA ALA A 408 -1.54 -20.80 -1.82
C ALA A 408 -2.19 -20.87 -0.42
N LYS A 409 -2.82 -19.78 0.00
CA LYS A 409 -3.69 -19.77 1.18
C LYS A 409 -4.92 -20.64 0.95
N LYS A 410 -5.38 -21.25 2.02
CA LYS A 410 -6.63 -22.01 2.03
C LYS A 410 -7.86 -21.11 2.21
N TYR A 411 -7.72 -20.06 3.00
CA TYR A 411 -8.80 -19.15 3.38
C TYR A 411 -8.60 -17.77 2.75
N ILE A 412 -9.63 -16.93 2.81
CA ILE A 412 -9.58 -15.56 2.30
C ILE A 412 -8.43 -14.79 2.93
N ARG A 413 -7.81 -13.92 2.15
CA ARG A 413 -6.75 -13.03 2.62
C ARG A 413 -7.32 -11.91 3.51
N SER A 414 -6.50 -11.41 4.42
CA SER A 414 -6.78 -10.20 5.20
C SER A 414 -6.75 -8.95 4.31
N GLU A 415 -5.73 -8.83 3.47
CA GLU A 415 -5.70 -7.84 2.40
C GLU A 415 -5.75 -8.53 1.04
N THR A 416 -6.74 -8.17 0.22
CA THR A 416 -7.01 -8.84 -1.05
C THR A 416 -6.39 -8.13 -2.26
N ILE A 417 -5.89 -6.92 -2.08
CA ILE A 417 -5.37 -6.07 -3.17
C ILE A 417 -3.84 -6.13 -3.19
N ASP A 418 -3.20 -5.69 -2.12
CA ASP A 418 -1.74 -5.66 -1.99
C ASP A 418 -1.22 -6.68 -0.96
N PHE A 419 0.06 -6.56 -0.60
CA PHE A 419 0.69 -7.44 0.38
C PHE A 419 1.89 -6.75 1.03
N GLN A 420 1.66 -6.07 2.15
CA GLN A 420 2.67 -5.27 2.84
C GLN A 420 2.90 -5.73 4.28
N ALA A 421 1.83 -6.07 4.99
CA ALA A 421 1.88 -6.46 6.40
C ALA A 421 2.18 -7.94 6.62
N GLY A 422 1.96 -8.76 5.59
CA GLY A 422 1.93 -10.21 5.71
C GLY A 422 0.51 -10.76 5.83
N GLU A 423 0.40 -12.08 5.95
CA GLU A 423 -0.85 -12.82 6.10
C GLU A 423 -0.69 -13.97 7.06
N VAL A 424 -1.69 -14.23 7.86
CA VAL A 424 -1.72 -15.34 8.80
C VAL A 424 -2.99 -16.18 8.60
N GLU A 425 -2.85 -17.50 8.56
CA GLU A 425 -3.99 -18.40 8.71
C GLU A 425 -3.67 -19.53 9.67
N THR A 426 -4.70 -20.09 10.28
CA THR A 426 -4.63 -21.31 11.05
C THR A 426 -5.07 -22.51 10.22
N SER A 427 -4.94 -23.71 10.76
CA SER A 427 -5.50 -24.91 10.11
C SER A 427 -7.03 -24.86 9.92
N ARG A 428 -7.72 -23.91 10.58
CA ARG A 428 -9.19 -23.81 10.66
C ARG A 428 -9.78 -22.56 9.98
N GLY A 429 -9.00 -21.50 9.75
CA GLY A 429 -9.50 -20.25 9.16
C GLY A 429 -8.43 -19.20 9.02
N ASN A 430 -8.80 -18.06 8.39
CA ASN A 430 -7.93 -16.89 8.35
C ASN A 430 -7.90 -16.19 9.71
N LEU A 431 -6.75 -15.66 10.09
CA LEU A 431 -6.60 -14.76 11.23
C LEU A 431 -6.35 -13.35 10.68
N PHE A 432 -7.31 -12.45 10.91
CA PHE A 432 -7.25 -11.08 10.39
C PHE A 432 -6.29 -10.19 11.20
N TYR A 433 -5.88 -9.07 10.62
CA TYR A 433 -4.88 -8.13 11.17
C TYR A 433 -4.96 -7.82 12.67
N PRO A 434 -6.13 -7.63 13.29
CA PRO A 434 -6.14 -7.33 14.71
C PRO A 434 -5.73 -8.51 15.60
N GLY A 435 -5.73 -9.73 15.04
CA GLY A 435 -5.35 -10.97 15.76
C GLY A 435 -3.84 -11.25 15.72
N TRP A 436 -3.03 -10.42 15.09
CA TRP A 436 -1.57 -10.55 15.03
C TRP A 436 -0.90 -9.21 14.76
N ARG A 437 0.41 -9.15 14.82
CA ARG A 437 1.18 -7.93 14.57
C ARG A 437 2.34 -8.23 13.65
N SER A 438 2.65 -7.29 12.77
CA SER A 438 3.89 -7.31 11.99
C SER A 438 4.70 -6.05 12.22
N SER A 439 6.00 -6.17 12.00
CA SER A 439 6.91 -5.02 11.99
C SER A 439 8.09 -5.28 11.06
N LEU A 440 8.55 -4.21 10.41
CA LEU A 440 9.80 -4.16 9.68
C LEU A 440 10.76 -3.28 10.46
N GLN A 441 12.00 -3.73 10.63
CA GLN A 441 13.05 -3.02 11.35
C GLN A 441 14.28 -2.94 10.45
N ILE A 442 14.79 -1.74 10.22
CA ILE A 442 16.07 -1.55 9.54
C ILE A 442 17.18 -1.83 10.56
N ILE A 443 18.02 -2.82 10.25
CA ILE A 443 19.17 -3.20 11.08
C ILE A 443 20.38 -2.35 10.67
N LYS A 444 20.58 -2.20 9.35
CA LYS A 444 21.75 -1.52 8.80
C LYS A 444 21.44 -0.97 7.42
N THR A 445 21.99 0.17 7.11
CA THR A 445 22.00 0.77 5.77
C THR A 445 23.45 1.12 5.42
N GLU A 446 23.89 0.75 4.24
CA GLU A 446 25.26 1.01 3.73
C GLU A 446 25.17 1.57 2.31
N PRO A 447 25.96 2.60 1.97
CA PRO A 447 26.11 3.00 0.57
C PRO A 447 26.53 1.81 -0.30
N ALA A 448 25.93 1.70 -1.48
CA ALA A 448 26.24 0.65 -2.45
C ALA A 448 26.69 1.26 -3.79
N ALA A 449 27.44 0.48 -4.55
CA ALA A 449 27.68 0.82 -5.95
C ALA A 449 26.38 0.58 -6.74
N VAL A 450 26.12 1.44 -7.70
CA VAL A 450 25.03 1.23 -8.66
C VAL A 450 25.41 0.08 -9.57
N ALA A 451 24.55 -0.94 -9.68
CA ALA A 451 24.78 -2.03 -10.61
C ALA A 451 24.75 -1.51 -12.05
N GLN A 452 25.74 -1.92 -12.85
CA GLN A 452 25.67 -1.77 -14.30
C GLN A 452 24.72 -2.85 -14.81
N TYR A 453 23.57 -2.45 -15.33
CA TYR A 453 22.68 -3.37 -16.00
C TYR A 453 23.21 -3.59 -17.43
N GLU A 454 23.63 -4.81 -17.75
CA GLU A 454 23.78 -5.23 -19.14
C GLU A 454 22.37 -5.58 -19.65
N ASP A 455 21.90 -4.88 -20.67
CA ASP A 455 20.64 -5.19 -21.35
C ASP A 455 20.63 -6.66 -21.76
N GLN A 456 19.72 -7.46 -21.19
CA GLN A 456 19.44 -8.83 -21.59
C GLN A 456 18.36 -8.88 -22.67
#